data_d389d6e27368c449d472df08b17eec29
#
_entry.id   d389d6e27368c449d472df08b17eec29
#
_cell.length_a   1.000
_cell.length_b   1.000
_cell.length_c   1.000
_cell.angle_alpha   90.00
_cell.angle_beta   90.00
_cell.angle_gamma   90.00
#
_symmetry.space_group_name_H-M   'P 1'
#
loop_
_entity.id
_entity.type
_entity.pdbx_description
1 polymer ?
#
loop_
_entity_poly.entity_id
_entity_poly.type
_entity_poly.pdbx_seq_one_letter_code
_entity_poly.pdbx_strand_id
1 'polypeptide(L)' 'MEKGTIARLMDKGYGFIHRDGQEKDLFFHATELQDVAFNDLAEGDAVTFEVTDGDKGPQAVSVSRA' A
#
# COMPACT_ATOMS: atom_id res chain seq x y z
N MET A 1 -3.10 -11.04 7.31
CA MET A 1 -2.48 -9.87 6.67
C MET A 1 -1.60 -10.30 5.53
N GLU A 2 -1.63 -9.52 4.46
CA GLU A 2 -0.78 -9.80 3.32
C GLU A 2 0.49 -8.97 3.41
N LYS A 3 1.51 -9.38 2.69
CA LYS A 3 2.78 -8.66 2.60
C LYS A 3 3.05 -8.24 1.17
N GLY A 4 3.69 -7.11 1.02
CA GLY A 4 4.09 -6.62 -0.28
C GLY A 4 5.16 -5.56 -0.13
N THR A 5 5.49 -4.92 -1.23
CA THR A 5 6.46 -3.84 -1.25
C THR A 5 5.85 -2.62 -1.91
N ILE A 6 6.32 -1.45 -1.51
CA ILE A 6 5.86 -0.20 -2.12
C ILE A 6 6.40 -0.15 -3.54
N ALA A 7 5.49 -0.14 -4.50
CA ALA A 7 5.85 -0.03 -5.91
C ALA A 7 5.96 1.42 -6.34
N ARG A 8 5.10 2.28 -5.81
CA ARG A 8 5.05 3.66 -6.24
C ARG A 8 4.41 4.53 -5.17
N LEU A 9 4.91 5.75 -5.01
CA LEU A 9 4.34 6.75 -4.12
C LEU A 9 4.04 8.00 -4.94
N MET A 10 2.83 8.52 -4.78
CA MET A 10 2.38 9.70 -5.53
C MET A 10 2.29 10.90 -4.59
N ASP A 11 2.67 12.07 -5.10
CA ASP A 11 2.67 13.30 -4.30
C ASP A 11 1.30 13.69 -3.78
N LYS A 12 0.26 13.12 -4.32
CA LYS A 12 -1.12 13.45 -3.94
C LYS A 12 -1.61 12.71 -2.71
N GLY A 13 -0.76 11.90 -2.07
CA GLY A 13 -1.12 11.22 -0.83
C GLY A 13 -1.67 9.81 -1.02
N TYR A 14 -1.32 9.14 -2.09
CA TYR A 14 -1.67 7.75 -2.30
C TYR A 14 -0.49 7.03 -2.98
N GLY A 15 -0.58 5.71 -3.05
CA GLY A 15 0.47 4.93 -3.70
C GLY A 15 -0.02 3.55 -4.09
N PHE A 16 0.93 2.75 -4.54
CA PHE A 16 0.64 1.39 -5.00
C PHE A 16 1.58 0.41 -4.32
N ILE A 17 1.05 -0.76 -4.00
CA ILE A 17 1.79 -1.84 -3.35
C ILE A 17 1.85 -3.00 -4.32
N HIS A 18 3.07 -3.51 -4.55
CA HIS A 18 3.27 -4.71 -5.35
C HIS A 18 3.17 -5.94 -4.46
N ARG A 19 2.42 -6.94 -4.91
CA ARG A 19 2.31 -8.22 -4.22
C ARG A 19 2.95 -9.30 -5.08
N ASP A 20 3.72 -10.17 -4.46
CA ASP A 20 4.35 -11.29 -5.16
C ASP A 20 3.29 -12.16 -5.82
N GLY A 21 3.52 -12.51 -7.07
CA GLY A 21 2.60 -13.34 -7.82
C GLY A 21 1.40 -12.61 -8.41
N GLN A 22 1.28 -11.31 -8.22
CA GLN A 22 0.18 -10.51 -8.76
C GLN A 22 0.73 -9.56 -9.82
N GLU A 23 0.02 -9.48 -10.94
CA GLU A 23 0.43 -8.60 -12.03
C GLU A 23 0.08 -7.14 -11.80
N LYS A 24 -1.00 -6.89 -11.06
CA LYS A 24 -1.48 -5.54 -10.82
C LYS A 24 -1.12 -5.10 -9.42
N ASP A 25 -0.66 -3.85 -9.32
CA ASP A 25 -0.36 -3.24 -8.04
C ASP A 25 -1.67 -2.88 -7.32
N LEU A 26 -1.60 -2.86 -6.00
CA LEU A 26 -2.75 -2.60 -5.16
C LEU A 26 -2.73 -1.15 -4.70
N PHE A 27 -3.81 -0.43 -4.92
CA PHE A 27 -3.93 0.97 -4.50
C PHE A 27 -4.05 1.07 -2.98
N PHE A 28 -3.42 2.09 -2.40
CA PHE A 28 -3.65 2.46 -1.00
C PHE A 28 -3.62 3.97 -0.86
N HIS A 29 -4.35 4.50 0.12
CA HIS A 29 -4.35 5.92 0.43
C HIS A 29 -3.56 6.16 1.71
N ALA A 30 -2.97 7.36 1.85
CA ALA A 30 -2.18 7.69 3.03
C ALA A 30 -2.96 7.58 4.33
N THR A 31 -4.28 7.77 4.29
CA THR A 31 -5.13 7.63 5.46
C THR A 31 -5.20 6.20 5.99
N GLU A 32 -4.80 5.21 5.20
CA GLU A 32 -4.79 3.82 5.61
C GLU A 32 -3.49 3.40 6.30
N LEU A 33 -2.51 4.28 6.36
CA LEU A 33 -1.26 4.02 7.07
C LEU A 33 -1.49 4.03 8.57
N GLN A 34 -0.92 3.06 9.28
CA GLN A 34 -1.15 2.90 10.71
C GLN A 34 0.04 3.37 11.54
N ASP A 35 1.21 2.80 11.32
CA ASP A 35 2.37 3.04 12.17
C ASP A 35 3.43 3.91 11.51
N VAL A 36 3.16 4.36 10.30
CA VAL A 36 4.17 5.06 9.53
C VAL A 36 3.52 6.23 8.80
N ALA A 37 4.23 7.34 8.71
CA ALA A 37 3.78 8.50 7.94
C ALA A 37 4.06 8.25 6.46
N PHE A 38 3.22 8.81 5.61
CA PHE A 38 3.40 8.67 4.16
C PHE A 38 4.79 9.12 3.71
N ASN A 39 5.29 10.21 4.29
CA ASN A 39 6.61 10.75 3.96
C ASN A 39 7.76 9.86 4.41
N ASP A 40 7.51 8.93 5.31
CA ASP A 40 8.54 8.00 5.79
C ASP A 40 8.62 6.73 4.94
N LEU A 41 7.69 6.55 4.02
CA LEU A 41 7.71 5.42 3.10
C LEU A 41 8.56 5.74 1.88
N ALA A 42 9.18 4.70 1.33
CA ALA A 42 9.94 4.80 0.10
C ALA A 42 9.63 3.62 -0.79
N GLU A 43 9.84 3.78 -2.08
CA GLU A 43 9.68 2.68 -3.03
C GLU A 43 10.61 1.54 -2.64
N GLY A 44 10.09 0.32 -2.66
CA GLY A 44 10.82 -0.86 -2.25
C GLY A 44 10.66 -1.25 -0.79
N ASP A 45 10.04 -0.40 0.03
CA ASP A 45 9.80 -0.73 1.44
C ASP A 45 8.82 -1.88 1.57
N ALA A 46 9.12 -2.79 2.50
CA ALA A 46 8.22 -3.90 2.81
C ALA A 46 7.10 -3.41 3.72
N VAL A 47 5.88 -3.83 3.42
CA VAL A 47 4.69 -3.45 4.20
C VAL A 47 3.78 -4.64 4.39
N THR A 48 2.93 -4.56 5.41
CA THR A 48 1.84 -5.49 5.62
C THR A 48 0.53 -4.73 5.50
N PHE A 49 -0.53 -5.42 5.07
CA PHE A 49 -1.79 -4.75 4.81
C PHE A 49 -2.91 -5.76 4.72
N GLU A 50 -4.14 -5.27 4.70
CA GLU A 50 -5.32 -6.07 4.39
C GLU A 50 -5.91 -5.59 3.08
N VAL A 51 -6.61 -6.47 2.38
CA VAL A 51 -7.23 -6.16 1.10
C VAL A 51 -8.74 -6.03 1.29
N THR A 52 -9.31 -4.96 0.75
CA THR A 52 -10.75 -4.76 0.76
C THR A 52 -11.18 -4.21 -0.59
N ASP A 53 -12.46 -4.34 -0.90
CA ASP A 53 -13.01 -3.78 -2.14
C ASP A 53 -13.36 -2.32 -1.92
N GLY A 54 -12.76 -1.45 -2.75
CA GLY A 54 -13.05 -0.03 -2.75
C GLY A 54 -13.84 0.36 -3.99
N ASP A 55 -14.08 1.66 -4.15
CA ASP A 55 -14.85 2.19 -5.28
C ASP A 55 -14.21 1.89 -6.62
N LYS A 56 -12.90 1.76 -6.64
CA LYS A 56 -12.12 1.52 -7.87
C LYS A 56 -11.62 0.09 -7.98
N GLY A 57 -12.11 -0.81 -7.14
CA GLY A 57 -11.67 -2.19 -7.10
C GLY A 57 -10.89 -2.49 -5.81
N PRO A 58 -10.14 -3.59 -5.78
CA PRO A 58 -9.38 -3.95 -4.57
C PRO A 58 -8.40 -2.86 -4.16
N GLN A 59 -8.32 -2.62 -2.86
CA GLN A 59 -7.37 -1.67 -2.31
C GLN A 59 -6.80 -2.17 -0.99
N ALA A 60 -5.63 -1.66 -0.62
CA ALA A 60 -5.00 -2.00 0.65
C ALA A 60 -5.49 -1.08 1.75
N VAL A 61 -5.77 -1.66 2.91
CA VAL A 61 -6.15 -0.93 4.12
C VAL A 61 -5.29 -1.42 5.27
N SER A 62 -5.27 -0.66 6.36
CA SER A 62 -4.50 -1.00 7.55
C SER A 62 -3.03 -1.29 7.19
N VAL A 63 -2.44 -0.40 6.44
CA VAL A 63 -1.07 -0.57 5.94
C VAL A 63 -0.08 -0.22 7.05
N SER A 64 0.84 -1.14 7.31
CA SER A 64 1.91 -0.95 8.29
C SER A 64 3.24 -1.36 7.68
N ARG A 65 4.32 -0.80 8.22
CA ARG A 65 5.66 -1.21 7.82
C ARG A 65 5.92 -2.63 8.35
N ALA A 66 6.46 -3.46 7.49
CA ALA A 66 6.78 -4.85 7.87
C ALA A 66 8.02 -4.92 8.73
#